data_5c4d65da16f843e0dfb8631e3d2c1d2a
#
_entry.id   5c4d65da16f843e0dfb8631e3d2c1d2a
#
_cell.length_a   1.000
_cell.length_b   1.000
_cell.length_c   1.000
_cell.angle_alpha   90.00
_cell.angle_beta   90.00
_cell.angle_gamma   90.00
#
_symmetry.space_group_name_H-M   'P 1'
#
loop_
_entity.id
_entity.type
_entity.pdbx_description
1 polymer ?
#
loop_
_entity_poly.entity_id
_entity_poly.type
_entity_poly.pdbx_seq_one_letter_code
_entity_poly.pdbx_strand_id
1 'polypeptide(L)'
;MPKRRHLAVAALAATSLFAATAQAEPQKPASSEGGKYLDKDGHPTYNVSEDGRKVDWMTYSGYRRYHAECHTCHGPDGAGSTYAPALADSLKTLSYEKFQETVMGGKKDVNAAENKVMPAFGDNRNVACYVDDLWVYLKARADDAWGRTRPGAHEDKPGEMAEQEKACTGT
;
A
#
# COMPACT_ATOMS: atom_id res chain seq x y z
N MET A 1 38.62 70.32 7.43
CA MET A 1 37.21 69.89 7.23
C MET A 1 37.21 68.48 6.62
N PRO A 2 36.92 67.38 7.33
CA PRO A 2 36.94 66.09 6.73
C PRO A 2 35.55 65.72 6.18
N LYS A 3 35.52 65.23 4.92
CA LYS A 3 34.32 64.75 4.22
C LYS A 3 33.92 63.39 4.77
N ARG A 4 32.71 63.30 5.33
CA ARG A 4 32.10 62.03 5.72
C ARG A 4 31.61 61.28 4.47
N ARG A 5 32.17 60.10 4.24
CA ARG A 5 31.70 59.12 3.25
C ARG A 5 30.61 58.27 3.90
N HIS A 6 29.36 58.35 3.39
CA HIS A 6 28.30 57.44 3.77
C HIS A 6 28.45 56.15 2.99
N LEU A 7 28.75 55.05 3.68
CA LEU A 7 28.69 53.68 3.14
C LEU A 7 27.22 53.21 3.24
N ALA A 8 26.60 53.03 2.10
CA ALA A 8 25.30 52.43 1.99
C ALA A 8 25.51 50.87 2.08
N VAL A 9 25.01 50.24 3.12
CA VAL A 9 24.97 48.80 3.26
C VAL A 9 23.71 48.29 2.58
N ALA A 10 23.86 47.63 1.43
CA ALA A 10 22.76 46.96 0.75
C ALA A 10 22.51 45.61 1.44
N ALA A 11 21.38 45.49 2.11
CA ALA A 11 20.92 44.21 2.69
C ALA A 11 20.30 43.38 1.56
N LEU A 12 20.97 42.28 1.18
CA LEU A 12 20.38 41.24 0.31
C LEU A 12 19.44 40.42 1.17
N ALA A 13 18.14 40.56 0.94
CA ALA A 13 17.14 39.66 1.47
C ALA A 13 17.13 38.33 0.66
N ALA A 14 17.67 37.29 1.20
CA ALA A 14 17.59 35.95 0.63
C ALA A 14 16.19 35.39 0.89
N THR A 15 15.31 35.39 -0.11
CA THR A 15 14.02 34.70 -0.10
C THR A 15 14.26 33.21 -0.34
N SER A 16 14.28 32.41 0.73
CA SER A 16 14.27 30.94 0.64
C SER A 16 12.89 30.48 0.16
N LEU A 17 12.80 30.02 -1.10
CA LEU A 17 11.65 29.26 -1.58
C LEU A 17 11.68 27.88 -0.88
N PHE A 18 10.84 27.68 0.12
CA PHE A 18 10.48 26.35 0.58
C PHE A 18 9.59 25.72 -0.49
N ALA A 19 10.15 24.79 -1.27
CA ALA A 19 9.37 23.90 -2.10
C ALA A 19 8.63 22.96 -1.15
N ALA A 20 7.33 23.20 -0.93
CA ALA A 20 6.45 22.24 -0.28
C ALA A 20 6.37 21.02 -1.19
N THR A 21 6.93 19.88 -0.74
CA THR A 21 6.68 18.58 -1.35
C THR A 21 5.20 18.27 -1.13
N ALA A 22 4.39 18.38 -2.18
CA ALA A 22 3.01 17.95 -2.16
C ALA A 22 3.02 16.41 -1.90
N GLN A 23 2.76 16.02 -0.67
CA GLN A 23 2.42 14.64 -0.37
C GLN A 23 1.05 14.40 -1.00
N ALA A 24 0.95 13.36 -1.85
CA ALA A 24 -0.33 12.97 -2.40
C ALA A 24 -1.26 12.62 -1.24
N GLU A 25 -2.41 13.27 -1.18
CA GLU A 25 -3.46 12.93 -0.20
C GLU A 25 -3.85 11.45 -0.37
N PRO A 26 -4.06 10.69 0.73
CA PRO A 26 -4.53 9.31 0.64
C PRO A 26 -5.81 9.24 -0.20
N GLN A 27 -5.84 8.29 -1.12
CA GLN A 27 -6.95 8.13 -2.06
C GLN A 27 -8.23 7.75 -1.29
N LYS A 28 -9.32 8.54 -1.46
CA LYS A 28 -10.62 8.18 -0.92
C LYS A 28 -11.35 7.26 -1.91
N PRO A 29 -12.15 6.28 -1.42
CA PRO A 29 -12.98 5.46 -2.28
C PRO A 29 -13.91 6.31 -3.15
N ALA A 30 -14.11 5.91 -4.41
CA ALA A 30 -15.06 6.53 -5.32
C ALA A 30 -16.48 5.94 -5.16
N SER A 31 -16.57 4.65 -4.79
CA SER A 31 -17.82 3.94 -4.56
C SER A 31 -17.63 2.76 -3.62
N SER A 32 -18.73 2.08 -3.29
CA SER A 32 -18.70 0.79 -2.59
C SER A 32 -19.73 -0.16 -3.20
N GLU A 33 -19.36 -1.43 -3.35
CA GLU A 33 -20.21 -2.48 -3.89
C GLU A 33 -19.85 -3.84 -3.27
N GLY A 34 -20.83 -4.66 -2.93
CA GLY A 34 -20.60 -5.99 -2.38
C GLY A 34 -19.81 -6.01 -1.07
N GLY A 35 -19.85 -4.91 -0.31
CA GLY A 35 -19.05 -4.73 0.90
C GLY A 35 -17.61 -4.32 0.65
N LYS A 36 -17.20 -4.08 -0.60
CA LYS A 36 -15.88 -3.60 -0.99
C LYS A 36 -15.92 -2.10 -1.29
N TYR A 37 -14.88 -1.39 -0.92
CA TYR A 37 -14.62 -0.04 -1.41
C TYR A 37 -13.89 -0.12 -2.74
N LEU A 38 -14.27 0.73 -3.70
CA LEU A 38 -13.71 0.76 -5.04
C LEU A 38 -13.12 2.12 -5.36
N ASP A 39 -12.02 2.13 -6.09
CA ASP A 39 -11.42 3.34 -6.64
C ASP A 39 -12.18 3.83 -7.90
N LYS A 40 -11.69 4.90 -8.53
CA LYS A 40 -12.27 5.48 -9.76
C LYS A 40 -12.25 4.54 -10.98
N ASP A 41 -11.36 3.55 -10.96
CA ASP A 41 -11.18 2.58 -12.04
C ASP A 41 -11.96 1.28 -11.76
N GLY A 42 -12.66 1.20 -10.62
CA GLY A 42 -13.46 0.06 -10.19
C GLY A 42 -12.66 -1.04 -9.50
N HIS A 43 -11.40 -0.78 -9.15
CA HIS A 43 -10.59 -1.74 -8.42
C HIS A 43 -10.81 -1.64 -6.91
N PRO A 44 -10.66 -2.75 -6.16
CA PRO A 44 -10.73 -2.72 -4.72
C PRO A 44 -9.71 -1.73 -4.13
N THR A 45 -10.15 -0.93 -3.17
CA THR A 45 -9.30 0.05 -2.49
C THR A 45 -9.59 0.09 -1.00
N TYR A 46 -8.70 0.73 -0.26
CA TYR A 46 -8.81 0.89 1.19
C TYR A 46 -9.76 2.04 1.56
N ASN A 47 -10.32 1.95 2.77
CA ASN A 47 -10.99 3.04 3.45
C ASN A 47 -10.45 3.19 4.87
N VAL A 48 -9.66 4.24 5.09
CA VAL A 48 -9.11 4.57 6.40
C VAL A 48 -9.86 5.77 6.97
N SER A 49 -10.28 5.69 8.24
CA SER A 49 -10.96 6.80 8.91
C SER A 49 -10.08 8.06 8.92
N GLU A 50 -10.70 9.24 8.92
CA GLU A 50 -10.00 10.53 8.87
C GLU A 50 -9.00 10.73 10.03
N ASP A 51 -9.25 10.11 11.18
CA ASP A 51 -8.34 10.12 12.32
C ASP A 51 -7.22 9.06 12.23
N GLY A 52 -7.18 8.26 11.15
CA GLY A 52 -6.19 7.21 10.92
C GLY A 52 -6.24 6.05 11.93
N ARG A 53 -7.36 5.86 12.64
CA ARG A 53 -7.44 4.86 13.73
C ARG A 53 -8.18 3.60 13.35
N LYS A 54 -9.07 3.67 12.36
CA LYS A 54 -9.92 2.58 11.92
C LYS A 54 -9.74 2.33 10.43
N VAL A 55 -9.66 1.07 10.04
CA VAL A 55 -9.57 0.64 8.64
C VAL A 55 -10.82 -0.14 8.24
N ASP A 56 -11.06 -0.25 6.94
CA ASP A 56 -12.05 -1.16 6.39
C ASP A 56 -11.69 -2.64 6.65
N TRP A 57 -12.67 -3.53 6.41
CA TRP A 57 -12.46 -4.96 6.61
C TRP A 57 -11.37 -5.55 5.72
N MET A 58 -11.29 -5.15 4.43
CA MET A 58 -10.30 -5.71 3.50
C MET A 58 -8.88 -5.32 3.88
N THR A 59 -8.65 -4.07 4.29
CA THR A 59 -7.34 -3.64 4.82
C THR A 59 -6.92 -4.48 6.04
N TYR A 60 -7.84 -4.74 6.97
CA TYR A 60 -7.55 -5.58 8.12
C TYR A 60 -7.31 -7.06 7.75
N SER A 61 -8.15 -7.63 6.90
CA SER A 61 -8.01 -9.00 6.41
C SER A 61 -6.70 -9.18 5.64
N GLY A 62 -6.39 -8.23 4.75
CA GLY A 62 -5.14 -8.21 3.99
C GLY A 62 -3.90 -8.10 4.87
N TYR A 63 -3.94 -7.28 5.94
CA TYR A 63 -2.89 -7.25 6.94
C TYR A 63 -2.62 -8.65 7.52
N ARG A 64 -3.67 -9.36 7.93
CA ARG A 64 -3.54 -10.70 8.51
C ARG A 64 -2.97 -11.71 7.50
N ARG A 65 -3.47 -11.69 6.25
CA ARG A 65 -3.01 -12.59 5.17
C ARG A 65 -1.56 -12.32 4.80
N TYR A 66 -1.21 -11.05 4.66
CA TYR A 66 0.16 -10.63 4.37
C TYR A 66 1.15 -11.18 5.41
N HIS A 67 0.84 -11.02 6.70
CA HIS A 67 1.72 -11.48 7.77
C HIS A 67 1.77 -12.99 7.93
N ALA A 68 0.78 -13.71 7.41
CA ALA A 68 0.79 -15.17 7.38
C ALA A 68 1.58 -15.73 6.20
N GLU A 69 1.47 -15.16 5.01
CA GLU A 69 1.89 -15.78 3.75
C GLU A 69 3.05 -15.05 3.03
N CYS A 70 3.20 -13.73 3.23
CA CYS A 70 4.09 -12.90 2.43
C CYS A 70 5.27 -12.31 3.22
N HIS A 71 5.05 -12.05 4.51
CA HIS A 71 5.97 -11.35 5.40
C HIS A 71 7.38 -11.98 5.45
N THR A 72 7.49 -13.31 5.41
CA THR A 72 8.79 -14.00 5.52
C THR A 72 9.77 -13.56 4.44
N CYS A 73 9.28 -13.34 3.22
CA CYS A 73 10.12 -12.89 2.10
C CYS A 73 10.12 -11.37 1.95
N HIS A 74 8.94 -10.73 2.02
CA HIS A 74 8.78 -9.30 1.73
C HIS A 74 8.96 -8.39 2.96
N GLY A 75 9.37 -8.96 4.09
CA GLY A 75 9.61 -8.22 5.33
C GLY A 75 8.33 -7.75 6.03
N PRO A 76 8.43 -7.20 7.24
CA PRO A 76 7.27 -6.68 7.95
C PRO A 76 6.65 -5.52 7.18
N ASP A 77 5.32 -5.52 7.11
CA ASP A 77 4.51 -4.44 6.54
C ASP A 77 4.87 -4.05 5.09
N GLY A 78 5.38 -4.98 4.29
CA GLY A 78 5.76 -4.73 2.91
C GLY A 78 7.04 -3.90 2.75
N ALA A 79 7.87 -3.80 3.78
CA ALA A 79 9.08 -2.98 3.76
C ALA A 79 10.26 -3.59 2.99
N GLY A 80 10.10 -4.83 2.49
CA GLY A 80 11.16 -5.56 1.80
C GLY A 80 12.14 -6.27 2.74
N SER A 81 12.98 -7.09 2.16
CA SER A 81 14.07 -7.80 2.82
C SER A 81 15.22 -8.06 1.84
N THR A 82 16.23 -8.82 2.27
CA THR A 82 17.29 -9.31 1.38
C THR A 82 16.78 -10.34 0.36
N TYR A 83 15.60 -10.94 0.58
CA TYR A 83 15.03 -11.97 -0.28
C TYR A 83 14.08 -11.42 -1.34
N ALA A 84 13.33 -10.35 -1.01
CA ALA A 84 12.30 -9.83 -1.88
C ALA A 84 12.14 -8.30 -1.73
N PRO A 85 11.67 -7.61 -2.79
CA PRO A 85 11.56 -6.15 -2.79
C PRO A 85 10.51 -5.63 -1.80
N ALA A 86 10.63 -4.33 -1.47
CA ALA A 86 9.63 -3.60 -0.72
C ALA A 86 8.34 -3.48 -1.54
N LEU A 87 7.25 -4.12 -1.09
CA LEU A 87 5.96 -4.05 -1.75
C LEU A 87 5.30 -2.69 -1.58
N ALA A 88 5.54 -2.02 -0.44
CA ALA A 88 5.09 -0.65 -0.23
C ALA A 88 5.63 0.34 -1.30
N ASP A 89 6.81 0.08 -1.85
CA ASP A 89 7.34 0.87 -2.97
C ASP A 89 6.85 0.34 -4.32
N SER A 90 6.80 -0.98 -4.49
CA SER A 90 6.38 -1.61 -5.75
C SER A 90 4.94 -1.22 -6.14
N LEU A 91 4.01 -1.18 -5.17
CA LEU A 91 2.61 -0.87 -5.40
C LEU A 91 2.32 0.62 -5.69
N LYS A 92 3.32 1.49 -5.61
CA LYS A 92 3.19 2.88 -6.09
C LYS A 92 2.98 2.95 -7.61
N THR A 93 3.50 1.96 -8.35
CA THR A 93 3.47 1.93 -9.82
C THR A 93 2.89 0.65 -10.42
N LEU A 94 2.74 -0.41 -9.62
CA LEU A 94 2.19 -1.67 -10.07
C LEU A 94 0.67 -1.56 -10.25
N SER A 95 0.14 -2.04 -11.39
CA SER A 95 -1.32 -2.10 -11.59
C SER A 95 -1.94 -3.27 -10.80
N TYR A 96 -3.25 -3.17 -10.56
CA TYR A 96 -4.02 -4.20 -9.86
C TYR A 96 -3.95 -5.56 -10.58
N GLU A 97 -4.11 -5.56 -11.91
CA GLU A 97 -4.06 -6.78 -12.73
C GLU A 97 -2.66 -7.42 -12.67
N LYS A 98 -1.61 -6.59 -12.76
CA LYS A 98 -0.24 -7.11 -12.70
C LYS A 98 0.12 -7.64 -11.31
N PHE A 99 -0.44 -7.04 -10.27
CA PHE A 99 -0.34 -7.59 -8.92
C PHE A 99 -0.99 -8.98 -8.83
N GLN A 100 -2.24 -9.12 -9.30
CA GLN A 100 -2.94 -10.40 -9.31
C GLN A 100 -2.19 -11.47 -10.13
N GLU A 101 -1.78 -11.13 -11.36
CA GLU A 101 -0.99 -12.02 -12.21
C GLU A 101 0.26 -12.50 -11.48
N THR A 102 0.99 -11.58 -10.84
CA THR A 102 2.24 -11.90 -10.14
C THR A 102 2.00 -12.77 -8.92
N VAL A 103 0.97 -12.50 -8.12
CA VAL A 103 0.66 -13.30 -6.93
C VAL A 103 0.17 -14.69 -7.32
N MET A 104 -0.73 -14.79 -8.30
CA MET A 104 -1.32 -16.05 -8.71
C MET A 104 -0.34 -16.93 -9.49
N GLY A 105 0.43 -16.33 -10.41
CA GLY A 105 1.35 -17.05 -11.30
C GLY A 105 2.79 -17.17 -10.79
N GLY A 106 3.13 -16.39 -9.75
CA GLY A 106 4.51 -16.28 -9.28
C GLY A 106 5.39 -15.44 -10.20
N LYS A 107 6.64 -15.29 -9.83
CA LYS A 107 7.65 -14.57 -10.62
C LYS A 107 9.01 -15.25 -10.50
N LYS A 108 9.72 -15.34 -11.63
CA LYS A 108 11.08 -15.87 -11.68
C LYS A 108 12.00 -14.84 -12.34
N ASP A 109 12.92 -14.29 -11.57
CA ASP A 109 14.02 -13.47 -12.05
C ASP A 109 15.32 -14.25 -11.78
N VAL A 110 15.65 -15.17 -12.71
CA VAL A 110 16.83 -16.03 -12.64
C VAL A 110 17.76 -15.67 -13.76
N ASN A 111 18.91 -15.10 -13.42
CA ASN A 111 20.00 -14.79 -14.35
C ASN A 111 21.34 -15.04 -13.67
N ALA A 112 22.45 -14.74 -14.35
CA ALA A 112 23.81 -14.97 -13.81
C ALA A 112 24.12 -14.18 -12.50
N ALA A 113 23.38 -13.09 -12.23
CA ALA A 113 23.59 -12.22 -11.08
C ALA A 113 22.49 -12.35 -10.01
N GLU A 114 21.30 -12.85 -10.38
CA GLU A 114 20.15 -12.93 -9.49
C GLU A 114 19.42 -14.28 -9.61
N ASN A 115 19.05 -14.82 -8.45
CA ASN A 115 18.21 -16.01 -8.35
C ASN A 115 17.05 -15.70 -7.42
N LYS A 116 16.10 -14.89 -7.91
CA LYS A 116 14.91 -14.50 -7.14
C LYS A 116 13.69 -15.23 -7.69
N VAL A 117 13.03 -16.00 -6.84
CA VAL A 117 11.82 -16.73 -7.17
C VAL A 117 10.74 -16.37 -6.17
N MET A 118 9.63 -15.84 -6.66
CA MET A 118 8.37 -15.73 -5.93
C MET A 118 7.51 -16.94 -6.36
N PRO A 119 7.08 -17.82 -5.44
CA PRO A 119 6.23 -18.93 -5.79
C PRO A 119 4.86 -18.47 -6.30
N ALA A 120 4.21 -19.32 -7.10
CA ALA A 120 2.82 -19.12 -7.49
C ALA A 120 1.90 -19.46 -6.30
N PHE A 121 0.91 -18.62 -6.03
CA PHE A 121 -0.05 -18.82 -4.96
C PHE A 121 -1.47 -19.12 -5.46
N GLY A 122 -1.67 -19.35 -6.76
CA GLY A 122 -2.99 -19.61 -7.33
C GLY A 122 -3.71 -20.81 -6.72
N ASP A 123 -2.97 -21.83 -6.27
CA ASP A 123 -3.52 -23.02 -5.62
C ASP A 123 -3.62 -22.87 -4.08
N ASN A 124 -3.08 -21.81 -3.50
CA ASN A 124 -3.18 -21.55 -2.07
C ASN A 124 -4.45 -20.74 -1.77
N ARG A 125 -5.49 -21.37 -1.26
CA ARG A 125 -6.78 -20.70 -0.96
C ARG A 125 -6.65 -19.58 0.07
N ASN A 126 -5.68 -19.62 0.98
CA ASN A 126 -5.42 -18.54 1.93
C ASN A 126 -4.88 -17.27 1.25
N VAL A 127 -4.42 -17.38 0.00
CA VAL A 127 -3.97 -16.26 -0.82
C VAL A 127 -4.96 -15.98 -1.93
N ALA A 128 -5.31 -16.99 -2.73
CA ALA A 128 -6.15 -16.82 -3.92
C ALA A 128 -7.53 -16.24 -3.60
N CYS A 129 -8.19 -16.71 -2.50
CA CYS A 129 -9.48 -16.19 -2.08
C CYS A 129 -9.41 -14.80 -1.42
N TYR A 130 -8.23 -14.27 -1.17
CA TYR A 130 -8.00 -13.00 -0.47
C TYR A 130 -7.00 -12.09 -1.20
N VAL A 131 -6.82 -12.32 -2.50
CA VAL A 131 -5.87 -11.52 -3.30
C VAL A 131 -6.24 -10.05 -3.34
N ASP A 132 -7.55 -9.75 -3.36
CA ASP A 132 -8.06 -8.38 -3.28
C ASP A 132 -7.74 -7.74 -1.92
N ASP A 133 -7.91 -8.49 -0.83
CA ASP A 133 -7.59 -8.00 0.52
C ASP A 133 -6.09 -7.69 0.66
N LEU A 134 -5.25 -8.57 0.10
CA LEU A 134 -3.79 -8.35 0.05
C LEU A 134 -3.43 -7.08 -0.72
N TRP A 135 -4.07 -6.87 -1.89
CA TRP A 135 -3.91 -5.65 -2.67
C TRP A 135 -4.31 -4.41 -1.87
N VAL A 136 -5.50 -4.42 -1.27
CA VAL A 136 -6.03 -3.28 -0.51
C VAL A 136 -5.11 -2.90 0.65
N TYR A 137 -4.66 -3.88 1.43
CA TYR A 137 -3.70 -3.62 2.52
C TYR A 137 -2.38 -3.04 2.01
N LEU A 138 -1.78 -3.66 1.00
CA LEU A 138 -0.48 -3.23 0.47
C LEU A 138 -0.60 -1.87 -0.24
N LYS A 139 -1.74 -1.58 -0.86
CA LYS A 139 -2.02 -0.27 -1.46
C LYS A 139 -2.14 0.82 -0.38
N ALA A 140 -2.85 0.54 0.72
CA ALA A 140 -2.89 1.46 1.87
C ALA A 140 -1.48 1.74 2.44
N ARG A 141 -0.58 0.73 2.40
CA ARG A 141 0.83 0.89 2.79
C ARG A 141 1.63 1.73 1.79
N ALA A 142 1.42 1.50 0.48
CA ALA A 142 2.12 2.20 -0.60
C ALA A 142 1.76 3.70 -0.66
N ASP A 143 0.51 4.03 -0.33
CA ASP A 143 -0.03 5.37 -0.34
C ASP A 143 0.14 6.09 1.02
N ASP A 144 0.86 5.49 1.98
CA ASP A 144 1.03 5.99 3.35
C ASP A 144 -0.29 6.27 4.10
N ALA A 145 -1.39 5.69 3.63
CA ALA A 145 -2.71 5.81 4.26
C ALA A 145 -2.80 5.03 5.58
N TRP A 146 -1.99 3.98 5.72
CA TRP A 146 -1.85 3.21 6.96
C TRP A 146 -0.38 3.02 7.33
N GLY A 147 -0.09 3.20 8.64
CA GLY A 147 1.26 3.07 9.19
C GLY A 147 1.72 1.61 9.33
N ARG A 148 2.94 1.42 9.85
CA ARG A 148 3.57 0.10 10.08
C ARG A 148 3.10 -0.55 11.37
N THR A 149 1.81 -0.55 11.61
CA THR A 149 1.21 -1.09 12.82
C THR A 149 0.06 -2.04 12.48
N ARG A 150 -0.20 -2.98 13.39
CA ARG A 150 -1.39 -3.80 13.28
C ARG A 150 -2.63 -2.91 13.44
N PRO A 151 -3.63 -3.02 12.55
CA PRO A 151 -4.90 -2.32 12.74
C PRO A 151 -5.58 -2.77 14.04
N GLY A 152 -5.70 -1.82 14.99
CA GLY A 152 -6.34 -2.08 16.30
C GLY A 152 -7.86 -2.02 16.22
N ALA A 153 -8.39 -1.21 15.30
CA ALA A 153 -9.81 -1.09 15.02
C ALA A 153 -10.07 -1.25 13.51
N HIS A 154 -11.14 -1.94 13.17
CA HIS A 154 -11.57 -2.18 11.79
C HIS A 154 -13.08 -2.21 11.69
N GLU A 155 -13.61 -2.07 10.49
CA GLU A 155 -15.03 -2.30 10.22
C GLU A 155 -15.38 -3.78 10.41
N ASP A 156 -16.65 -4.06 10.69
CA ASP A 156 -17.14 -5.44 10.72
C ASP A 156 -17.08 -6.04 9.31
N LYS A 157 -16.94 -7.37 9.25
CA LYS A 157 -16.98 -8.10 7.98
C LYS A 157 -18.36 -7.95 7.34
N PRO A 158 -18.46 -7.38 6.12
CA PRO A 158 -19.72 -7.36 5.39
C PRO A 158 -20.25 -8.78 5.12
N GLY A 159 -21.58 -8.97 5.22
CA GLY A 159 -22.20 -10.27 5.00
C GLY A 159 -21.92 -10.85 3.61
N GLU A 160 -21.96 -10.00 2.58
CA GLU A 160 -21.66 -10.39 1.20
C GLU A 160 -20.24 -10.90 1.03
N MET A 161 -19.26 -10.27 1.70
CA MET A 161 -17.87 -10.74 1.71
C MET A 161 -17.73 -12.07 2.44
N ALA A 162 -18.47 -12.29 3.52
CA ALA A 162 -18.47 -13.57 4.23
C ALA A 162 -18.98 -14.72 3.34
N GLU A 163 -20.04 -14.47 2.55
CA GLU A 163 -20.56 -15.45 1.59
C GLU A 163 -19.58 -15.71 0.44
N GLN A 164 -18.95 -14.68 -0.12
CA GLN A 164 -17.92 -14.83 -1.15
C GLN A 164 -16.72 -15.64 -0.64
N GLU A 165 -16.24 -15.35 0.57
CA GLU A 165 -15.16 -16.08 1.23
C GLU A 165 -15.51 -17.55 1.40
N LYS A 166 -16.71 -17.85 1.93
CA LYS A 166 -17.19 -19.20 2.10
C LYS A 166 -17.29 -19.94 0.77
N ALA A 167 -17.82 -19.31 -0.27
CA ALA A 167 -17.92 -19.91 -1.60
C ALA A 167 -16.52 -20.24 -2.18
N CYS A 168 -15.52 -19.38 -1.95
CA CYS A 168 -14.15 -19.57 -2.44
C CYS A 168 -13.38 -20.61 -1.62
N THR A 169 -13.46 -20.55 -0.29
CA THR A 169 -12.69 -21.44 0.60
C THR A 169 -13.33 -22.83 0.75
N GLY A 170 -14.64 -22.93 0.53
CA GLY A 170 -15.40 -24.18 0.70
C GLY A 170 -15.66 -24.55 2.17
N THR A 171 -15.64 -23.57 3.09
CA THR A 171 -15.83 -23.78 4.54
C THR A 171 -17.07 -23.07 5.05
#